data_39179002c0fb1fd116d82bbb57addee9
#
_entry.id   39179002c0fb1fd116d82bbb57addee9
#
_cell.length_a   1.000
_cell.length_b   1.000
_cell.length_c   1.000
_cell.angle_alpha   90.00
_cell.angle_beta   90.00
_cell.angle_gamma   90.00
#
_symmetry.space_group_name_H-M   'P 1'
#
loop_
_entity.id
_entity.type
_entity.pdbx_description
1 polymer ?
#
loop_
_entity_poly.entity_id
_entity_poly.type
_entity_poly.pdbx_seq_one_letter_code
_entity_poly.pdbx_strand_id
1 'polypeptide(L)'
;MFEVWFIFTTFVNHYSERKSTKNMNTYQTVLRKMRTEVQTPIQYYLSLEEGELPMNDLLGQQLSLRFAGYHCLHCGQSKEIYRQGLCKKCCFEAPEVGEWIIRPELSKAHLGIEDRDLAYEQQVQLQPHLLYLANSSEVKVGVTRKTQMPTRWIDQGAHEALVMLEVPNRYLAGIGEVALKAHISDKTNWRKMLTNTLQVVDLNTIKQGLKAFLPQETLSYFSEEVPIYHINYPVLRYPTKVTSLTMPKTLQYQGMLMGIKGQYLLFEDNTVFNVRGHEGFVVEISFS
;
A
#
# COMPACT_ATOMS: atom_id res chain seq x y z
N MET A 1 73.64 54.17 -11.15
CA MET A 1 72.52 54.25 -10.20
C MET A 1 71.26 53.90 -10.97
N PHE A 2 70.90 52.64 -11.01
CA PHE A 2 69.73 52.13 -11.77
C PHE A 2 68.74 51.53 -10.77
N GLU A 3 67.57 52.15 -10.66
CA GLU A 3 66.47 51.66 -9.89
C GLU A 3 65.71 50.57 -10.70
N VAL A 4 65.54 49.38 -10.07
CA VAL A 4 64.79 48.31 -10.68
C VAL A 4 63.43 48.27 -10.00
N TRP A 5 62.33 48.50 -10.73
CA TRP A 5 60.96 48.39 -10.29
C TRP A 5 60.52 46.92 -10.40
N PHE A 6 60.19 46.31 -9.28
CA PHE A 6 59.53 45.01 -9.23
C PHE A 6 58.00 45.23 -9.37
N ILE A 7 57.42 44.71 -10.45
CA ILE A 7 55.99 44.65 -10.63
C ILE A 7 55.51 43.33 -10.03
N PHE A 8 54.76 43.39 -8.92
CA PHE A 8 54.01 42.24 -8.38
C PHE A 8 52.71 42.06 -9.17
N THR A 9 52.64 41.04 -10.02
CA THR A 9 51.41 40.56 -10.64
C THR A 9 50.71 39.60 -9.72
N THR A 10 49.63 40.03 -9.07
CA THR A 10 48.74 39.20 -8.27
C THR A 10 47.91 38.31 -9.22
N PHE A 11 48.23 37.02 -9.22
CA PHE A 11 47.36 36.00 -9.84
C PHE A 11 46.15 35.77 -8.93
N VAL A 12 44.98 36.28 -9.32
CA VAL A 12 43.72 35.91 -8.72
C VAL A 12 43.33 34.55 -9.29
N ASN A 13 43.47 33.49 -8.48
CA ASN A 13 42.99 32.16 -8.78
C ASN A 13 41.45 32.19 -8.68
N HIS A 14 40.79 32.22 -9.84
CA HIS A 14 39.36 31.90 -9.93
C HIS A 14 39.20 30.42 -9.76
N TYR A 15 38.96 29.99 -8.49
CA TYR A 15 38.41 28.68 -8.22
C TYR A 15 36.95 28.68 -8.70
N SER A 16 36.73 28.19 -9.92
CA SER A 16 35.41 27.80 -10.40
C SER A 16 34.95 26.61 -9.57
N GLU A 17 34.08 26.85 -8.59
CA GLU A 17 33.29 25.76 -7.95
C GLU A 17 32.48 25.07 -9.03
N ARG A 18 32.99 23.96 -9.55
CA ARG A 18 32.17 23.01 -10.30
C ARG A 18 31.15 22.44 -9.29
N LYS A 19 29.93 22.97 -9.30
CA LYS A 19 28.78 22.30 -8.71
C LYS A 19 28.72 20.93 -9.36
N SER A 20 29.06 19.90 -8.60
CA SER A 20 28.83 18.50 -8.96
C SER A 20 27.31 18.35 -9.13
N THR A 21 26.84 18.32 -10.36
CA THR A 21 25.49 17.87 -10.66
C THR A 21 25.47 16.39 -10.33
N LYS A 22 25.02 16.05 -9.12
CA LYS A 22 24.66 14.67 -8.78
C LYS A 22 23.69 14.19 -9.87
N ASN A 23 24.08 13.20 -10.65
CA ASN A 23 23.20 12.59 -11.64
C ASN A 23 21.96 12.07 -10.88
N MET A 24 20.82 12.74 -11.05
CA MET A 24 19.53 12.26 -10.53
C MET A 24 19.07 11.14 -11.44
N ASN A 25 18.93 9.94 -10.87
CA ASN A 25 18.27 8.85 -11.56
C ASN A 25 16.79 9.21 -11.67
N THR A 26 16.27 9.23 -12.89
CA THR A 26 14.86 9.55 -13.17
C THR A 26 14.23 8.38 -13.91
N TYR A 27 13.09 7.93 -13.42
CA TYR A 27 12.31 6.85 -13.98
C TYR A 27 10.87 7.31 -14.22
N GLN A 28 10.30 6.97 -15.36
CA GLN A 28 8.86 7.10 -15.58
C GLN A 28 8.22 5.73 -15.37
N THR A 29 7.10 5.70 -14.66
CA THR A 29 6.37 4.45 -14.42
C THR A 29 4.87 4.65 -14.27
N VAL A 30 4.11 3.61 -14.57
CA VAL A 30 2.70 3.51 -14.23
C VAL A 30 2.59 2.97 -12.80
N LEU A 31 2.06 3.77 -11.89
CA LEU A 31 1.92 3.35 -10.51
C LEU A 31 1.03 2.11 -10.39
N ARG A 32 1.55 1.13 -9.67
CA ARG A 32 0.84 -0.05 -9.15
C ARG A 32 1.14 -0.15 -7.67
N LYS A 33 0.37 -0.92 -6.94
CA LYS A 33 0.73 -1.19 -5.54
C LYS A 33 2.15 -1.73 -5.48
N MET A 34 2.93 -1.28 -4.50
CA MET A 34 4.29 -1.78 -4.30
C MET A 34 4.26 -3.27 -3.97
N ARG A 35 5.13 -4.05 -4.62
CA ARG A 35 5.41 -5.43 -4.22
C ARG A 35 6.13 -5.42 -2.87
N THR A 36 5.87 -6.43 -2.05
CA THR A 36 6.47 -6.55 -0.73
C THR A 36 7.10 -7.92 -0.53
N GLU A 37 8.20 -7.96 0.21
CA GLU A 37 8.81 -9.19 0.71
C GLU A 37 8.81 -9.18 2.23
N VAL A 38 8.48 -10.35 2.80
CA VAL A 38 8.43 -10.53 4.26
C VAL A 38 9.84 -10.65 4.80
N GLN A 39 10.33 -9.55 5.31
CA GLN A 39 11.62 -9.44 6.01
C GLN A 39 11.42 -8.55 7.24
N THR A 40 12.44 -8.38 8.05
CA THR A 40 12.43 -7.47 9.22
C THR A 40 13.50 -6.41 9.05
N PRO A 41 13.12 -5.18 8.66
CA PRO A 41 11.77 -4.71 8.29
C PRO A 41 11.30 -5.22 6.90
N ILE A 42 10.00 -5.08 6.62
CA ILE A 42 9.41 -5.38 5.31
C ILE A 42 10.19 -4.66 4.20
N GLN A 43 10.45 -5.37 3.09
CA GLN A 43 11.04 -4.79 1.89
C GLN A 43 9.95 -4.41 0.88
N TYR A 44 10.09 -3.22 0.29
CA TYR A 44 9.16 -2.66 -0.68
C TYR A 44 9.84 -2.42 -2.01
N TYR A 45 9.14 -2.77 -3.09
CA TYR A 45 9.60 -2.61 -4.45
C TYR A 45 8.54 -1.91 -5.30
N LEU A 46 8.94 -0.84 -5.97
CA LEU A 46 8.09 -0.15 -6.93
C LEU A 46 8.39 -0.70 -8.32
N SER A 47 7.36 -1.16 -9.03
CA SER A 47 7.52 -1.66 -10.40
C SER A 47 7.87 -0.52 -11.35
N LEU A 48 8.86 -0.73 -12.19
CA LEU A 48 9.26 0.14 -13.30
C LEU A 48 8.89 -0.55 -14.63
N GLU A 49 9.12 0.13 -15.77
CA GLU A 49 8.99 -0.52 -17.10
C GLU A 49 9.98 -1.68 -17.23
N GLU A 50 11.21 -1.46 -16.75
CA GLU A 50 12.23 -2.49 -16.70
C GLU A 50 12.68 -2.69 -15.25
N GLY A 51 12.27 -3.80 -14.64
CA GLY A 51 12.67 -4.20 -13.29
C GLY A 51 11.87 -3.54 -12.15
N GLU A 52 12.50 -3.41 -11.01
CA GLU A 52 11.88 -2.91 -9.78
C GLU A 52 12.87 -1.98 -9.06
N LEU A 53 12.34 -0.93 -8.45
CA LEU A 53 13.09 -0.01 -7.60
C LEU A 53 12.95 -0.43 -6.14
N PRO A 54 14.04 -0.81 -5.44
CA PRO A 54 14.02 -1.14 -4.03
C PRO A 54 13.82 0.13 -3.20
N MET A 55 12.62 0.34 -2.72
CA MET A 55 12.21 1.59 -2.06
C MET A 55 12.85 1.79 -0.69
N ASN A 56 13.24 0.72 0.00
CA ASN A 56 13.92 0.81 1.28
C ASN A 56 15.29 1.51 1.17
N ASP A 57 15.98 1.37 0.04
CA ASP A 57 17.28 1.99 -0.22
C ASP A 57 17.19 3.51 -0.36
N LEU A 58 15.98 4.03 -0.58
CA LEU A 58 15.72 5.47 -0.72
C LEU A 58 15.38 6.16 0.62
N LEU A 59 15.34 5.42 1.73
CA LEU A 59 15.09 6.01 3.04
C LEU A 59 16.18 7.00 3.41
N GLY A 60 15.78 8.20 3.84
CA GLY A 60 16.69 9.31 4.13
C GLY A 60 17.18 10.06 2.89
N GLN A 61 16.73 9.70 1.69
CA GLN A 61 17.06 10.40 0.44
C GLN A 61 15.94 11.34 0.01
N GLN A 62 16.31 12.34 -0.79
CA GLN A 62 15.36 13.26 -1.41
C GLN A 62 14.67 12.55 -2.58
N LEU A 63 13.35 12.43 -2.52
CA LEU A 63 12.52 11.83 -3.55
C LEU A 63 11.65 12.92 -4.20
N SER A 64 11.63 12.97 -5.54
CA SER A 64 10.76 13.83 -6.31
C SER A 64 9.74 12.97 -7.08
N LEU A 65 8.49 13.40 -7.05
CA LEU A 65 7.37 12.79 -7.76
C LEU A 65 6.75 13.84 -8.68
N ARG A 66 6.60 13.54 -9.98
CA ARG A 66 5.93 14.41 -10.95
C ARG A 66 4.84 13.64 -11.68
N PHE A 67 3.63 14.18 -11.68
CA PHE A 67 2.52 13.61 -12.46
C PHE A 67 2.79 13.80 -13.97
N ALA A 68 2.66 12.70 -14.74
CA ALA A 68 2.91 12.68 -16.18
C ALA A 68 1.71 12.18 -17.00
N GLY A 69 0.62 11.74 -16.35
CA GLY A 69 -0.58 11.31 -17.06
C GLY A 69 -1.27 10.10 -16.43
N TYR A 70 -2.02 9.40 -17.23
CA TYR A 70 -2.82 8.23 -16.83
C TYR A 70 -2.60 7.05 -17.76
N HIS A 71 -2.73 5.84 -17.20
CA HIS A 71 -2.71 4.59 -17.93
C HIS A 71 -3.67 3.60 -17.24
N CYS A 72 -4.79 3.30 -17.86
CA CYS A 72 -5.75 2.35 -17.30
C CYS A 72 -5.16 0.94 -17.22
N LEU A 73 -5.11 0.36 -16.02
CA LEU A 73 -4.47 -0.93 -15.77
C LEU A 73 -5.19 -2.12 -16.43
N HIS A 74 -6.45 -1.95 -16.88
CA HIS A 74 -7.22 -2.99 -17.57
C HIS A 74 -7.10 -2.86 -19.10
N CYS A 75 -7.46 -1.72 -19.68
CA CYS A 75 -7.48 -1.56 -21.14
C CYS A 75 -6.21 -0.96 -21.75
N GLY A 76 -5.21 -0.58 -20.93
CA GLY A 76 -3.95 -0.01 -21.39
C GLY A 76 -4.03 1.40 -21.98
N GLN A 77 -5.21 2.03 -22.02
CA GLN A 77 -5.38 3.34 -22.65
C GLN A 77 -5.03 4.49 -21.69
N SER A 78 -4.51 5.59 -22.26
CA SER A 78 -4.22 6.84 -21.52
C SER A 78 -5.52 7.60 -21.21
N LYS A 79 -6.33 7.06 -20.32
CA LYS A 79 -7.60 7.63 -19.87
C LYS A 79 -7.54 7.94 -18.38
N GLU A 80 -8.20 9.03 -17.98
CA GLU A 80 -8.33 9.39 -16.57
C GLU A 80 -8.80 8.20 -15.72
N ILE A 81 -8.13 8.00 -14.60
CA ILE A 81 -8.43 6.92 -13.67
C ILE A 81 -9.61 7.31 -12.80
N TYR A 82 -10.65 6.49 -12.85
CA TYR A 82 -11.85 6.67 -12.04
C TYR A 82 -11.70 6.03 -10.65
N ARG A 83 -11.27 4.76 -10.60
CA ARG A 83 -11.10 4.02 -9.34
C ARG A 83 -10.20 2.78 -9.55
N GLN A 84 -9.40 2.41 -8.54
CA GLN A 84 -8.61 1.16 -8.49
C GLN A 84 -7.70 0.95 -9.73
N GLY A 85 -7.09 2.02 -10.23
CA GLY A 85 -6.25 1.96 -11.43
C GLY A 85 -7.01 1.85 -12.75
N LEU A 86 -8.34 1.93 -12.75
CA LEU A 86 -9.18 1.73 -13.92
C LEU A 86 -9.86 3.02 -14.38
N CYS A 87 -9.99 3.19 -15.71
CA CYS A 87 -10.83 4.23 -16.26
C CYS A 87 -12.31 3.94 -15.99
N LYS A 88 -13.18 4.94 -16.16
CA LYS A 88 -14.60 4.83 -15.82
C LYS A 88 -15.27 3.62 -16.50
N LYS A 89 -15.05 3.40 -17.80
CA LYS A 89 -15.62 2.26 -18.53
C LYS A 89 -15.20 0.93 -17.89
N CYS A 90 -13.89 0.70 -17.75
CA CYS A 90 -13.36 -0.55 -17.19
C CYS A 90 -13.79 -0.78 -15.74
N CYS A 91 -13.94 0.27 -14.94
CA CYS A 91 -14.41 0.15 -13.56
C CYS A 91 -15.85 -0.41 -13.45
N PHE A 92 -16.69 -0.20 -14.46
CA PHE A 92 -18.04 -0.76 -14.48
C PHE A 92 -18.16 -2.11 -15.18
N GLU A 93 -17.21 -2.47 -16.06
CA GLU A 93 -17.31 -3.66 -16.90
C GLU A 93 -16.35 -4.79 -16.48
N ALA A 94 -15.18 -4.45 -15.94
CA ALA A 94 -14.15 -5.43 -15.66
C ALA A 94 -14.53 -6.37 -14.49
N PRO A 95 -14.26 -7.68 -14.60
CA PRO A 95 -14.65 -8.66 -13.59
C PRO A 95 -13.89 -8.50 -12.27
N GLU A 96 -12.67 -7.96 -12.31
CA GLU A 96 -11.84 -7.72 -11.12
C GLU A 96 -12.34 -6.61 -10.19
N VAL A 97 -13.44 -5.93 -10.52
CA VAL A 97 -14.06 -4.87 -9.71
C VAL A 97 -15.56 -5.08 -9.49
N GLY A 98 -16.03 -6.32 -9.54
CA GLY A 98 -17.39 -6.69 -9.15
C GLY A 98 -17.72 -6.27 -7.71
N GLU A 99 -19.02 -6.10 -7.40
CA GLU A 99 -19.45 -5.63 -6.08
C GLU A 99 -19.02 -6.60 -4.96
N TRP A 100 -18.95 -7.89 -5.24
CA TRP A 100 -18.48 -8.93 -4.34
C TRP A 100 -17.01 -8.74 -3.87
N ILE A 101 -16.21 -7.90 -4.55
CA ILE A 101 -14.84 -7.55 -4.11
C ILE A 101 -14.86 -6.77 -2.79
N ILE A 102 -15.80 -5.84 -2.65
CA ILE A 102 -15.95 -4.99 -1.46
C ILE A 102 -16.92 -5.61 -0.47
N ARG A 103 -17.90 -6.35 -0.98
CA ARG A 103 -18.98 -7.01 -0.22
C ARG A 103 -18.90 -8.52 -0.44
N PRO A 104 -17.99 -9.22 0.26
CA PRO A 104 -17.72 -10.63 0.01
C PRO A 104 -18.92 -11.55 0.24
N GLU A 105 -19.89 -11.15 1.04
CA GLU A 105 -21.18 -11.84 1.25
C GLU A 105 -22.05 -11.89 -0.01
N LEU A 106 -21.79 -11.04 -1.00
CA LEU A 106 -22.48 -11.07 -2.30
C LEU A 106 -21.87 -12.05 -3.31
N SER A 107 -20.82 -12.79 -2.91
CA SER A 107 -20.18 -13.81 -3.75
C SER A 107 -21.16 -14.93 -4.07
N LYS A 108 -21.40 -15.22 -5.36
CA LYS A 108 -22.39 -16.19 -5.86
C LYS A 108 -21.80 -17.29 -6.76
N ALA A 109 -20.48 -17.26 -7.00
CA ALA A 109 -19.85 -18.25 -7.88
C ALA A 109 -20.01 -19.70 -7.37
N HIS A 110 -20.18 -19.91 -6.07
CA HIS A 110 -20.49 -21.23 -5.46
C HIS A 110 -21.89 -21.75 -5.82
N LEU A 111 -22.77 -20.88 -6.29
CA LEU A 111 -24.11 -21.23 -6.81
C LEU A 111 -24.14 -21.32 -8.34
N GLY A 112 -22.97 -21.10 -9.02
CA GLY A 112 -22.90 -21.03 -10.48
C GLY A 112 -23.57 -19.78 -11.07
N ILE A 113 -23.76 -18.72 -10.28
CA ILE A 113 -24.41 -17.47 -10.71
C ILE A 113 -23.32 -16.44 -11.05
N GLU A 114 -23.35 -15.98 -12.30
CA GLU A 114 -22.47 -14.95 -12.83
C GLU A 114 -22.85 -13.54 -12.36
N ASP A 115 -21.86 -12.72 -12.01
CA ASP A 115 -21.99 -11.27 -11.85
C ASP A 115 -21.49 -10.54 -13.12
N ARG A 116 -20.26 -10.84 -13.56
CA ARG A 116 -19.64 -10.25 -14.76
C ARG A 116 -18.90 -11.27 -15.64
N ASP A 117 -18.24 -12.24 -15.03
CA ASP A 117 -17.48 -13.32 -15.69
C ASP A 117 -17.41 -14.51 -14.72
N LEU A 118 -18.23 -15.53 -14.97
CA LEU A 118 -18.34 -16.68 -14.07
C LEU A 118 -17.03 -17.44 -13.93
N ALA A 119 -16.25 -17.59 -15.01
CA ALA A 119 -15.00 -18.33 -14.98
C ALA A 119 -13.96 -17.63 -14.09
N TYR A 120 -13.82 -16.32 -14.26
CA TYR A 120 -12.98 -15.49 -13.39
C TYR A 120 -13.46 -15.53 -11.93
N GLU A 121 -14.74 -15.38 -11.70
CA GLU A 121 -15.34 -15.37 -10.37
C GLU A 121 -15.16 -16.71 -9.66
N GLN A 122 -15.36 -17.84 -10.36
CA GLN A 122 -15.09 -19.17 -9.81
C GLN A 122 -13.63 -19.31 -9.41
N GLN A 123 -12.69 -18.90 -10.27
CA GLN A 123 -11.26 -18.94 -9.97
C GLN A 123 -10.91 -18.13 -8.71
N VAL A 124 -11.52 -16.95 -8.54
CA VAL A 124 -11.19 -16.05 -7.42
C VAL A 124 -11.97 -16.37 -6.16
N GLN A 125 -13.25 -16.73 -6.26
CA GLN A 125 -14.14 -16.93 -5.11
C GLN A 125 -14.09 -18.36 -4.54
N LEU A 126 -13.88 -19.39 -5.38
CA LEU A 126 -13.90 -20.80 -4.99
C LEU A 126 -12.50 -21.34 -4.63
N GLN A 127 -11.79 -20.59 -3.82
CA GLN A 127 -10.48 -20.97 -3.27
C GLN A 127 -10.46 -20.62 -1.77
N PRO A 128 -9.50 -21.14 -0.99
CA PRO A 128 -9.43 -20.84 0.43
C PRO A 128 -9.36 -19.34 0.72
N HIS A 129 -10.29 -18.87 1.57
CA HIS A 129 -10.36 -17.51 2.07
C HIS A 129 -10.16 -17.49 3.59
N LEU A 130 -9.64 -16.39 4.06
CA LEU A 130 -9.39 -16.14 5.47
C LEU A 130 -10.27 -14.99 5.96
N LEU A 131 -10.91 -15.20 7.10
CA LEU A 131 -11.40 -14.14 7.96
C LEU A 131 -10.36 -13.91 9.04
N TYR A 132 -9.92 -12.66 9.20
CA TYR A 132 -8.79 -12.33 10.08
C TYR A 132 -9.08 -11.10 10.94
N LEU A 133 -8.37 -10.98 12.05
CA LEU A 133 -8.22 -9.75 12.80
C LEU A 133 -6.87 -9.11 12.48
N ALA A 134 -6.87 -7.80 12.33
CA ALA A 134 -5.65 -7.02 12.12
C ALA A 134 -5.69 -5.73 12.91
N ASN A 135 -4.61 -5.40 13.61
CA ASN A 135 -4.43 -4.17 14.35
C ASN A 135 -3.52 -3.24 13.56
N SER A 136 -4.09 -2.22 12.94
CA SER A 136 -3.34 -1.17 12.21
C SER A 136 -3.23 0.13 13.02
N SER A 137 -4.19 0.39 13.87
CA SER A 137 -4.32 1.47 14.87
C SER A 137 -5.38 1.07 15.90
N GLU A 138 -6.43 0.45 15.41
CA GLU A 138 -7.50 -0.23 16.14
C GLU A 138 -7.70 -1.59 15.49
N VAL A 139 -8.23 -2.54 16.24
CA VAL A 139 -8.49 -3.89 15.71
C VAL A 139 -9.68 -3.85 14.77
N LYS A 140 -9.52 -4.51 13.64
CA LYS A 140 -10.56 -4.66 12.63
C LYS A 140 -10.66 -6.10 12.13
N VAL A 141 -11.83 -6.44 11.61
CA VAL A 141 -12.06 -7.67 10.86
C VAL A 141 -11.85 -7.43 9.36
N GLY A 142 -11.47 -8.47 8.63
CA GLY A 142 -11.34 -8.40 7.17
C GLY A 142 -11.26 -9.76 6.52
N VAL A 143 -11.55 -9.79 5.22
CA VAL A 143 -11.52 -10.99 4.36
C VAL A 143 -10.41 -10.89 3.33
N THR A 144 -9.73 -12.00 3.08
CA THR A 144 -8.75 -12.12 2.00
C THR A 144 -8.66 -13.55 1.48
N ARG A 145 -8.12 -13.74 0.27
CA ARG A 145 -7.69 -15.05 -0.20
C ARG A 145 -6.48 -15.51 0.60
N LYS A 146 -6.38 -16.80 0.91
CA LYS A 146 -5.22 -17.37 1.61
C LYS A 146 -3.91 -17.05 0.89
N THR A 147 -3.91 -17.08 -0.44
CA THR A 147 -2.74 -16.77 -1.28
C THR A 147 -2.24 -15.33 -1.19
N GLN A 148 -3.04 -14.41 -0.62
CA GLN A 148 -2.65 -13.01 -0.42
C GLN A 148 -2.04 -12.72 0.96
N MET A 149 -1.81 -13.76 1.74
CA MET A 149 -1.20 -13.62 3.06
C MET A 149 0.34 -13.73 2.97
N PRO A 150 1.08 -12.94 3.74
CA PRO A 150 0.66 -11.86 4.63
C PRO A 150 0.55 -10.48 3.93
N THR A 151 0.73 -10.41 2.60
CA THR A 151 0.75 -9.16 1.82
C THR A 151 -0.47 -8.27 2.12
N ARG A 152 -1.64 -8.88 2.32
CA ARG A 152 -2.87 -8.13 2.64
C ARG A 152 -2.77 -7.35 3.95
N TRP A 153 -2.14 -7.90 4.97
CA TRP A 153 -1.92 -7.23 6.26
C TRP A 153 -0.89 -6.11 6.12
N ILE A 154 0.20 -6.38 5.36
CA ILE A 154 1.24 -5.40 5.05
C ILE A 154 0.62 -4.20 4.32
N ASP A 155 -0.18 -4.44 3.27
CA ASP A 155 -0.85 -3.40 2.48
C ASP A 155 -1.76 -2.49 3.33
N GLN A 156 -2.31 -3.03 4.42
CA GLN A 156 -3.18 -2.30 5.35
C GLN A 156 -2.43 -1.60 6.49
N GLY A 157 -1.11 -1.75 6.56
CA GLY A 157 -0.29 -1.17 7.61
C GLY A 157 -0.51 -1.77 8.99
N ALA A 158 -0.96 -3.04 9.06
CA ALA A 158 -1.14 -3.74 10.33
C ALA A 158 0.21 -4.01 11.00
N HIS A 159 0.32 -3.77 12.29
CA HIS A 159 1.51 -4.15 13.06
C HIS A 159 1.41 -5.56 13.64
N GLU A 160 0.20 -6.05 13.81
CA GLU A 160 -0.09 -7.43 14.22
C GLU A 160 -1.40 -7.91 13.58
N ALA A 161 -1.49 -9.22 13.34
CA ALA A 161 -2.69 -9.84 12.80
C ALA A 161 -2.74 -11.34 13.15
N LEU A 162 -3.95 -11.90 13.13
CA LEU A 162 -4.17 -13.34 13.25
C LEU A 162 -5.34 -13.80 12.38
N VAL A 163 -5.35 -15.07 12.03
CA VAL A 163 -6.45 -15.73 11.32
C VAL A 163 -7.52 -16.19 12.32
N MET A 164 -8.79 -15.91 12.03
CA MET A 164 -9.93 -16.45 12.79
C MET A 164 -10.50 -17.72 12.15
N LEU A 165 -10.76 -17.63 10.83
CA LEU A 165 -11.33 -18.71 10.03
C LEU A 165 -10.50 -18.93 8.77
N GLU A 166 -10.36 -20.19 8.37
CA GLU A 166 -9.96 -20.58 7.02
C GLU A 166 -11.13 -21.33 6.39
N VAL A 167 -11.78 -20.73 5.39
CA VAL A 167 -13.00 -21.24 4.75
C VAL A 167 -12.77 -21.55 3.28
N PRO A 168 -13.52 -22.50 2.66
CA PRO A 168 -13.27 -22.96 1.30
C PRO A 168 -13.60 -21.92 0.21
N ASN A 169 -14.39 -20.91 0.51
CA ASN A 169 -14.81 -19.92 -0.48
C ASN A 169 -15.02 -18.53 0.12
N ARG A 170 -15.15 -17.55 -0.78
CA ARG A 170 -15.31 -16.15 -0.41
C ARG A 170 -16.63 -15.86 0.31
N TYR A 171 -17.73 -16.52 -0.06
CA TYR A 171 -19.05 -16.31 0.55
C TYR A 171 -19.02 -16.58 2.06
N LEU A 172 -18.48 -17.74 2.47
CA LEU A 172 -18.40 -18.10 3.89
C LEU A 172 -17.54 -17.11 4.69
N ALA A 173 -16.44 -16.64 4.12
CA ALA A 173 -15.65 -15.57 4.76
C ALA A 173 -16.48 -14.29 4.87
N GLY A 174 -17.27 -13.96 3.85
CA GLY A 174 -18.10 -12.76 3.78
C GLY A 174 -19.21 -12.73 4.82
N ILE A 175 -19.97 -13.82 4.99
CA ILE A 175 -21.02 -13.88 6.01
C ILE A 175 -20.44 -13.81 7.42
N GLY A 176 -19.25 -14.39 7.65
CA GLY A 176 -18.51 -14.22 8.90
C GLY A 176 -18.10 -12.77 9.16
N GLU A 177 -17.58 -12.07 8.12
CA GLU A 177 -17.22 -10.66 8.24
C GLU A 177 -18.43 -9.78 8.56
N VAL A 178 -19.55 -9.98 7.86
CA VAL A 178 -20.80 -9.22 8.10
C VAL A 178 -21.29 -9.41 9.54
N ALA A 179 -21.31 -10.64 10.05
CA ALA A 179 -21.74 -10.92 11.40
C ALA A 179 -20.84 -10.20 12.44
N LEU A 180 -19.54 -10.13 12.21
CA LEU A 180 -18.61 -9.48 13.13
C LEU A 180 -18.58 -7.96 13.01
N LYS A 181 -18.97 -7.35 11.90
CA LYS A 181 -19.00 -5.87 11.71
C LYS A 181 -19.91 -5.15 12.70
N ALA A 182 -20.89 -5.83 13.30
CA ALA A 182 -21.72 -5.27 14.35
C ALA A 182 -20.96 -5.11 15.70
N HIS A 183 -19.86 -5.80 15.87
CA HIS A 183 -19.11 -5.91 17.14
C HIS A 183 -17.69 -5.33 17.05
N ILE A 184 -17.12 -5.23 15.83
CA ILE A 184 -15.78 -4.71 15.59
C ILE A 184 -15.72 -3.97 14.26
N SER A 185 -14.86 -2.96 14.16
CA SER A 185 -14.70 -2.20 12.91
C SER A 185 -14.17 -3.05 11.76
N ASP A 186 -14.56 -2.72 10.54
CA ASP A 186 -13.96 -3.22 9.30
C ASP A 186 -13.03 -2.20 8.62
N LYS A 187 -12.89 -1.00 9.21
CA LYS A 187 -12.17 0.13 8.62
C LYS A 187 -10.90 0.47 9.39
N THR A 188 -9.87 0.82 8.65
CA THR A 188 -8.63 1.37 9.22
C THR A 188 -8.73 2.89 9.31
N ASN A 189 -8.45 3.45 10.48
CA ASN A 189 -8.13 4.88 10.59
C ASN A 189 -6.69 5.09 10.06
N TRP A 190 -6.58 5.37 8.76
CA TRP A 190 -5.28 5.45 8.09
C TRP A 190 -4.39 6.58 8.65
N ARG A 191 -4.95 7.65 9.21
CA ARG A 191 -4.16 8.71 9.86
C ARG A 191 -3.51 8.22 11.14
N LYS A 192 -4.27 7.56 12.02
CA LYS A 192 -3.72 6.92 13.22
C LYS A 192 -2.71 5.83 12.86
N MET A 193 -2.98 5.03 11.85
CA MET A 193 -2.07 3.99 11.35
C MET A 193 -0.73 4.59 10.91
N LEU A 194 -0.74 5.71 10.15
CA LEU A 194 0.47 6.38 9.67
C LEU A 194 1.23 7.16 10.75
N THR A 195 0.54 7.68 11.77
CA THR A 195 1.21 8.28 12.95
C THR A 195 1.67 7.22 13.96
N ASN A 196 1.50 5.94 13.64
CA ASN A 196 1.81 4.81 14.52
C ASN A 196 1.12 4.89 15.90
N THR A 197 -0.09 5.48 15.92
CA THR A 197 -0.93 5.51 17.12
C THR A 197 -1.63 4.16 17.25
N LEU A 198 -1.09 3.29 18.08
CA LEU A 198 -1.50 1.89 18.20
C LEU A 198 -2.32 1.68 19.47
N GLN A 199 -3.38 0.88 19.37
CA GLN A 199 -4.09 0.33 20.51
C GLN A 199 -3.39 -0.94 20.97
N VAL A 200 -3.01 -1.00 22.24
CA VAL A 200 -2.43 -2.22 22.84
C VAL A 200 -3.57 -3.13 23.28
N VAL A 201 -3.64 -4.29 22.66
CA VAL A 201 -4.72 -5.29 22.90
C VAL A 201 -4.16 -6.70 22.80
N ASP A 202 -4.88 -7.66 23.37
CA ASP A 202 -4.66 -9.10 23.11
C ASP A 202 -5.64 -9.57 22.01
N LEU A 203 -5.10 -9.80 20.81
CA LEU A 203 -5.88 -10.28 19.66
C LEU A 203 -6.52 -11.66 19.92
N ASN A 204 -5.90 -12.54 20.71
CA ASN A 204 -6.47 -13.85 21.02
C ASN A 204 -7.71 -13.71 21.91
N THR A 205 -7.67 -12.85 22.91
CA THR A 205 -8.84 -12.54 23.76
C THR A 205 -9.99 -11.98 22.92
N ILE A 206 -9.70 -11.02 22.02
CA ILE A 206 -10.71 -10.46 21.12
C ILE A 206 -11.30 -11.54 20.21
N LYS A 207 -10.46 -12.38 19.60
CA LYS A 207 -10.86 -13.49 18.74
C LYS A 207 -11.82 -14.44 19.46
N GLN A 208 -11.48 -14.86 20.67
CA GLN A 208 -12.33 -15.74 21.46
C GLN A 208 -13.69 -15.11 21.82
N GLY A 209 -13.68 -13.82 22.20
CA GLY A 209 -14.91 -13.06 22.44
C GLY A 209 -15.83 -12.93 21.23
N LEU A 210 -15.25 -12.88 20.03
CA LEU A 210 -16.00 -12.77 18.77
C LEU A 210 -16.55 -14.09 18.24
N LYS A 211 -16.07 -15.25 18.74
CA LYS A 211 -16.50 -16.59 18.30
C LYS A 211 -18.01 -16.79 18.41
N ALA A 212 -18.64 -16.30 19.47
CA ALA A 212 -20.07 -16.44 19.72
C ALA A 212 -20.98 -15.75 18.69
N PHE A 213 -20.44 -14.81 17.92
CA PHE A 213 -21.18 -14.04 16.91
C PHE A 213 -21.02 -14.59 15.50
N LEU A 214 -20.20 -15.64 15.32
CA LEU A 214 -20.00 -16.25 14.00
C LEU A 214 -21.25 -17.06 13.57
N PRO A 215 -21.61 -17.01 12.26
CA PRO A 215 -22.66 -17.85 11.70
C PRO A 215 -22.34 -19.35 11.92
N GLN A 216 -23.40 -20.15 12.16
CA GLN A 216 -23.27 -21.59 12.41
C GLN A 216 -22.48 -22.31 11.31
N GLU A 217 -22.67 -21.90 10.05
CA GLU A 217 -22.01 -22.49 8.88
C GLU A 217 -20.49 -22.26 8.86
N THR A 218 -20.00 -21.31 9.66
CA THR A 218 -18.58 -20.95 9.69
C THR A 218 -17.86 -21.50 10.92
N LEU A 219 -18.58 -21.96 11.95
CA LEU A 219 -17.99 -22.37 13.24
C LEU A 219 -17.01 -23.55 13.12
N SER A 220 -17.25 -24.49 12.19
CA SER A 220 -16.35 -25.64 11.97
C SER A 220 -14.98 -25.25 11.42
N TYR A 221 -14.86 -24.03 10.89
CA TYR A 221 -13.62 -23.48 10.32
C TYR A 221 -12.87 -22.56 11.31
N PHE A 222 -13.37 -22.42 12.55
CA PHE A 222 -12.71 -21.59 13.55
C PHE A 222 -11.41 -22.24 14.01
N SER A 223 -10.32 -21.49 13.93
CA SER A 223 -9.00 -21.93 14.36
C SER A 223 -8.82 -21.59 15.84
N GLU A 224 -8.74 -22.56 16.73
CA GLU A 224 -8.61 -22.33 18.18
C GLU A 224 -7.27 -21.67 18.52
N GLU A 225 -6.19 -22.28 18.08
CA GLU A 225 -4.84 -21.78 18.30
C GLU A 225 -4.23 -21.30 16.98
N VAL A 226 -3.80 -20.05 16.94
CA VAL A 226 -3.15 -19.44 15.78
C VAL A 226 -2.02 -18.51 16.21
N PRO A 227 -0.95 -18.43 15.44
CA PRO A 227 0.12 -17.48 15.70
C PRO A 227 -0.38 -16.05 15.47
N ILE A 228 0.11 -15.12 16.32
CA ILE A 228 0.04 -13.69 16.00
C ILE A 228 1.22 -13.34 15.12
N TYR A 229 0.95 -12.74 13.99
CA TYR A 229 1.96 -12.22 13.07
C TYR A 229 2.29 -10.78 13.42
N HIS A 230 3.56 -10.50 13.66
CA HIS A 230 4.08 -9.16 13.89
C HIS A 230 4.75 -8.63 12.64
N ILE A 231 4.46 -7.40 12.26
CA ILE A 231 4.92 -6.78 11.02
C ILE A 231 5.68 -5.50 11.36
N ASN A 232 6.94 -5.44 10.94
CA ASN A 232 7.81 -4.29 11.14
C ASN A 232 8.00 -3.54 9.81
N TYR A 233 7.73 -2.24 9.84
CA TYR A 233 7.83 -1.38 8.66
C TYR A 233 9.15 -0.63 8.63
N PRO A 234 9.71 -0.36 7.43
CA PRO A 234 10.92 0.45 7.26
C PRO A 234 10.56 1.93 7.45
N VAL A 235 10.57 2.41 8.69
CA VAL A 235 10.24 3.80 9.05
C VAL A 235 11.32 4.35 9.96
N LEU A 236 12.04 5.37 9.49
CA LEU A 236 13.02 6.12 10.26
C LEU A 236 12.35 7.09 11.24
N ARG A 237 11.24 7.73 10.78
CA ARG A 237 10.47 8.65 11.61
C ARG A 237 9.00 8.67 11.15
N TYR A 238 8.08 8.46 12.08
CA TYR A 238 6.66 8.57 11.83
C TYR A 238 6.21 10.05 11.79
N PRO A 239 5.24 10.41 10.92
CA PRO A 239 4.66 11.74 10.94
C PRO A 239 3.87 11.98 12.22
N THR A 240 3.90 13.22 12.73
CA THR A 240 3.11 13.64 13.89
C THR A 240 1.70 14.10 13.49
N LYS A 241 1.58 14.65 12.28
CA LYS A 241 0.32 15.08 11.65
C LYS A 241 0.38 14.75 10.16
N VAL A 242 -0.65 14.08 9.66
CA VAL A 242 -0.65 13.58 8.28
C VAL A 242 -1.27 14.59 7.32
N THR A 243 -0.50 14.99 6.30
CA THR A 243 -0.96 15.77 5.15
C THR A 243 -0.91 14.88 3.90
N SER A 244 -2.07 14.66 3.26
CA SER A 244 -2.14 13.77 2.08
C SER A 244 -1.73 14.50 0.81
N LEU A 245 -0.72 14.00 0.12
CA LEU A 245 -0.40 14.37 -1.25
C LEU A 245 -1.38 13.66 -2.19
N THR A 246 -2.02 14.42 -3.08
CA THR A 246 -2.97 13.89 -4.06
C THR A 246 -2.66 14.43 -5.44
N MET A 247 -2.37 13.55 -6.39
CA MET A 247 -2.24 13.88 -7.81
C MET A 247 -3.61 13.70 -8.51
N PRO A 248 -3.93 14.47 -9.55
CA PRO A 248 -3.12 15.52 -10.18
C PRO A 248 -3.26 16.93 -9.55
N LYS A 249 -3.92 17.06 -8.37
CA LYS A 249 -4.05 18.37 -7.72
C LYS A 249 -2.68 19.01 -7.44
N THR A 250 -1.71 18.20 -7.04
CA THR A 250 -0.31 18.57 -6.91
C THR A 250 0.47 17.89 -8.04
N LEU A 251 0.90 18.64 -9.04
CA LEU A 251 1.57 18.10 -10.23
C LEU A 251 3.01 17.63 -9.94
N GLN A 252 3.66 18.25 -8.98
CA GLN A 252 5.02 17.91 -8.57
C GLN A 252 5.17 18.07 -7.06
N TYR A 253 5.91 17.15 -6.46
CA TYR A 253 6.26 17.17 -5.05
C TYR A 253 7.68 16.67 -4.86
N GLN A 254 8.39 17.24 -3.89
CA GLN A 254 9.72 16.79 -3.50
C GLN A 254 9.84 16.80 -1.98
N GLY A 255 10.39 15.74 -1.40
CA GLY A 255 10.59 15.61 0.03
C GLY A 255 11.55 14.48 0.39
N MET A 256 12.10 14.51 1.59
CA MET A 256 12.94 13.44 2.12
C MET A 256 12.07 12.27 2.56
N LEU A 257 12.34 11.07 2.01
CA LEU A 257 11.59 9.86 2.35
C LEU A 257 12.01 9.34 3.73
N MET A 258 11.10 9.38 4.69
CA MET A 258 11.35 8.98 6.08
C MET A 258 10.79 7.62 6.45
N GLY A 259 9.97 7.02 5.60
CA GLY A 259 9.43 5.70 5.87
C GLY A 259 8.44 5.21 4.84
N ILE A 260 8.14 3.91 4.94
CA ILE A 260 7.12 3.25 4.13
C ILE A 260 6.26 2.40 5.06
N LYS A 261 4.93 2.59 5.04
CA LYS A 261 4.01 1.77 5.83
C LYS A 261 2.71 1.52 5.06
N GLY A 262 2.29 0.26 4.98
CA GLY A 262 1.21 -0.13 4.07
C GLY A 262 1.61 0.16 2.62
N GLN A 263 0.79 0.93 1.94
CA GLN A 263 1.11 1.42 0.58
C GLN A 263 1.35 2.94 0.56
N TYR A 264 1.90 3.48 1.67
CA TYR A 264 2.18 4.90 1.83
C TYR A 264 3.67 5.17 1.93
N LEU A 265 4.14 6.17 1.18
CA LEU A 265 5.42 6.85 1.37
C LEU A 265 5.22 7.95 2.40
N LEU A 266 6.10 8.03 3.41
CA LEU A 266 6.06 9.01 4.50
C LEU A 266 7.23 9.98 4.34
N PHE A 267 6.95 11.28 4.30
CA PHE A 267 7.97 12.30 4.10
C PHE A 267 8.23 13.12 5.36
N GLU A 268 9.39 13.77 5.38
CA GLU A 268 9.91 14.52 6.53
C GLU A 268 8.98 15.65 7.01
N ASP A 269 8.30 16.31 6.09
CA ASP A 269 7.38 17.43 6.32
C ASP A 269 5.97 16.98 6.77
N ASN A 270 5.80 15.70 7.14
CA ASN A 270 4.54 15.02 7.44
C ASN A 270 3.60 14.81 6.24
N THR A 271 4.06 15.08 5.02
CA THR A 271 3.34 14.68 3.81
C THR A 271 3.38 13.17 3.65
N VAL A 272 2.28 12.61 3.16
CA VAL A 272 2.18 11.18 2.85
C VAL A 272 1.59 10.98 1.46
N PHE A 273 2.13 10.01 0.72
CA PHE A 273 1.67 9.67 -0.62
C PHE A 273 1.19 8.22 -0.68
N ASN A 274 -0.08 8.01 -1.01
CA ASN A 274 -0.68 6.69 -1.15
C ASN A 274 -0.43 6.13 -2.55
N VAL A 275 0.56 5.28 -2.72
CA VAL A 275 0.91 4.66 -4.02
C VAL A 275 -0.29 3.89 -4.58
N ARG A 276 -0.94 3.06 -3.76
CA ARG A 276 -2.12 2.28 -4.17
C ARG A 276 -3.32 3.16 -4.54
N GLY A 277 -3.48 4.30 -3.86
CA GLY A 277 -4.54 5.25 -4.18
C GLY A 277 -4.33 5.98 -5.51
N HIS A 278 -3.12 5.86 -6.09
CA HIS A 278 -2.74 6.43 -7.38
C HIS A 278 -2.40 5.35 -8.42
N GLU A 279 -2.88 4.11 -8.24
CA GLU A 279 -2.73 3.07 -9.27
C GLU A 279 -3.26 3.57 -10.61
N GLY A 280 -2.52 3.29 -11.70
CA GLY A 280 -2.83 3.76 -13.04
C GLY A 280 -2.41 5.19 -13.36
N PHE A 281 -1.81 5.92 -12.40
CA PHE A 281 -1.19 7.23 -12.68
C PHE A 281 0.21 7.01 -13.24
N VAL A 282 0.56 7.76 -14.28
CA VAL A 282 1.91 7.82 -14.81
C VAL A 282 2.67 8.89 -14.03
N VAL A 283 3.77 8.51 -13.42
CA VAL A 283 4.62 9.43 -12.65
C VAL A 283 6.08 9.33 -13.06
N GLU A 284 6.77 10.45 -12.99
CA GLU A 284 8.23 10.49 -13.01
C GLU A 284 8.72 10.53 -11.57
N ILE A 285 9.66 9.64 -11.26
CA ILE A 285 10.28 9.50 -9.96
C ILE A 285 11.75 9.77 -10.11
N SER A 286 12.30 10.69 -9.31
CA SER A 286 13.74 10.93 -9.25
C SER A 286 14.21 11.04 -7.80
N PHE A 287 15.46 10.66 -7.55
CA PHE A 287 16.05 10.65 -6.22
C PHE A 287 17.55 10.99 -6.25
N SER A 288 18.08 11.51 -5.13
CA SER A 288 19.49 11.97 -5.00
C SER A 288 20.04 11.75 -3.58
#